data_788989129e73222c0e0782ca533eab66
#
_entry.id   788989129e73222c0e0782ca533eab66
#
_cell.length_a   1.000
_cell.length_b   1.000
_cell.length_c   1.000
_cell.angle_alpha   90.00
_cell.angle_beta   90.00
_cell.angle_gamma   90.00
#
_symmetry.space_group_name_H-M   'P 1'
#
loop_
_entity.id
_entity.type
_entity.pdbx_description
1 polymer ?
#
loop_
_entity_poly.entity_id
_entity_poly.type
_entity_poly.pdbx_seq_one_letter_code
_entity_poly.pdbx_strand_id
1 'polypeptide(L)'
;TMILTIIGGVASVVGFAIAGGIADKIGRKWTISIGLGISLIGYILMSFISPSGKVVGVNGEFSFPVLLYVIWVIKGFGMSLVHNCSFPMIVELCSSKKIGQFTGYYYAASMSAQTVTPILLGLLFTRTGAWKVLPVYAAVLLALSFALFSALVKNIKACKVKNAKGLDAIGADD
;
A
#
# COMPACT_ATOMS: atom_id res chain seq x y z
N THR A 1 16.27 6.36 -12.26
CA THR A 1 14.92 5.86 -11.96
C THR A 1 14.89 4.36 -11.71
N MET A 2 15.57 3.55 -12.54
CA MET A 2 15.60 2.09 -12.40
C MET A 2 16.11 1.61 -11.02
N ILE A 3 17.19 2.19 -10.53
CA ILE A 3 17.79 1.85 -9.23
C ILE A 3 16.79 2.10 -8.09
N LEU A 4 16.07 3.20 -8.10
CA LEU A 4 15.01 3.50 -7.10
C LEU A 4 13.91 2.46 -7.09
N THR A 5 13.46 2.00 -8.25
CA THR A 5 12.42 0.97 -8.37
C THR A 5 12.92 -0.37 -7.82
N ILE A 6 14.18 -0.75 -8.11
CA ILE A 6 14.79 -1.99 -7.59
C ILE A 6 14.91 -1.93 -6.06
N ILE A 7 15.43 -0.84 -5.51
CA ILE A 7 15.58 -0.67 -4.06
C ILE A 7 14.21 -0.72 -3.36
N GLY A 8 13.20 -0.04 -3.90
CA GLY A 8 11.84 -0.09 -3.38
C GLY A 8 11.22 -1.49 -3.48
N GLY A 9 11.51 -2.21 -4.57
CA GLY A 9 11.08 -3.60 -4.77
C GLY A 9 11.67 -4.54 -3.73
N VAL A 10 12.99 -4.48 -3.49
CA VAL A 10 13.66 -5.28 -2.45
C VAL A 10 13.09 -4.97 -1.06
N ALA A 11 12.90 -3.69 -0.73
CA ALA A 11 12.28 -3.30 0.53
C ALA A 11 10.87 -3.86 0.69
N SER A 12 10.10 -3.90 -0.39
CA SER A 12 8.75 -4.47 -0.38
C SER A 12 8.77 -5.98 -0.16
N VAL A 13 9.70 -6.72 -0.78
CA VAL A 13 9.84 -8.17 -0.57
C VAL A 13 10.15 -8.49 0.89
N VAL A 14 11.09 -7.76 1.51
CA VAL A 14 11.39 -7.90 2.93
C VAL A 14 10.15 -7.58 3.78
N GLY A 15 9.43 -6.52 3.44
CA GLY A 15 8.19 -6.14 4.09
C GLY A 15 7.11 -7.22 4.00
N PHE A 16 6.95 -7.88 2.85
CA PHE A 16 6.01 -8.99 2.67
C PHE A 16 6.34 -10.18 3.57
N ALA A 17 7.63 -10.54 3.71
CA ALA A 17 8.06 -11.65 4.56
C ALA A 17 7.74 -11.39 6.06
N ILE A 18 7.85 -10.14 6.51
CA ILE A 18 7.66 -9.77 7.91
C ILE A 18 6.19 -9.44 8.22
N ALA A 19 5.43 -8.97 7.24
CA ALA A 19 4.05 -8.49 7.42
C ALA A 19 3.11 -9.54 8.01
N GLY A 20 3.25 -10.81 7.62
CA GLY A 20 2.46 -11.92 8.16
C GLY A 20 2.64 -12.05 9.67
N GLY A 21 3.88 -12.14 10.13
CA GLY A 21 4.21 -12.28 11.56
C GLY A 21 3.79 -11.06 12.40
N ILE A 22 3.81 -9.86 11.83
CA ILE A 22 3.31 -8.65 12.49
C ILE A 22 1.79 -8.69 12.58
N ALA A 23 1.11 -9.06 11.48
CA ALA A 23 -0.35 -9.13 11.43
C ALA A 23 -0.93 -10.13 12.42
N ASP A 24 -0.24 -11.28 12.63
CA ASP A 24 -0.67 -12.31 13.58
C ASP A 24 -0.54 -11.85 15.04
N LYS A 25 0.44 -11.00 15.35
CA LYS A 25 0.70 -10.50 16.72
C LYS A 25 -0.17 -9.30 17.09
N ILE A 26 -0.26 -8.31 16.20
CA ILE A 26 -0.88 -7.00 16.47
C ILE A 26 -2.31 -6.95 15.93
N GLY A 27 -2.62 -7.81 14.97
CA GLY A 27 -3.90 -7.82 14.26
C GLY A 27 -3.84 -7.05 12.93
N ARG A 28 -4.63 -7.52 11.97
CA ARG A 28 -4.58 -7.02 10.57
C ARG A 28 -4.94 -5.54 10.45
N LYS A 29 -5.94 -5.07 11.22
CA LYS A 29 -6.33 -3.66 11.21
C LYS A 29 -5.17 -2.75 11.60
N TRP A 30 -4.50 -3.05 12.71
CA TRP A 30 -3.40 -2.24 13.20
C TRP A 30 -2.20 -2.28 12.26
N THR A 31 -1.91 -3.44 11.67
CA THR A 31 -0.83 -3.59 10.69
C THR A 31 -1.07 -2.73 9.45
N ILE A 32 -2.30 -2.73 8.93
CA ILE A 32 -2.68 -1.88 7.80
C ILE A 32 -2.60 -0.39 8.18
N SER A 33 -3.11 -0.01 9.37
CA SER A 33 -3.04 1.39 9.83
C SER A 33 -1.60 1.87 9.97
N ILE A 34 -0.71 1.06 10.54
CA ILE A 34 0.72 1.37 10.65
C ILE A 34 1.33 1.50 9.25
N GLY A 35 1.05 0.57 8.34
CA GLY A 35 1.54 0.61 6.96
C GLY A 35 1.10 1.87 6.20
N LEU A 36 -0.18 2.26 6.33
CA LEU A 36 -0.70 3.50 5.77
C LEU A 36 -0.04 4.74 6.38
N GLY A 37 0.15 4.75 7.70
CA GLY A 37 0.83 5.85 8.40
C GLY A 37 2.28 6.04 7.96
N ILE A 38 3.06 4.95 7.88
CA ILE A 38 4.45 4.96 7.40
C ILE A 38 4.51 5.46 5.95
N SER A 39 3.62 4.97 5.08
CA SER A 39 3.57 5.39 3.68
C SER A 39 3.18 6.85 3.55
N LEU A 40 2.23 7.33 4.35
CA LEU A 40 1.81 8.73 4.36
C LEU A 40 2.97 9.66 4.74
N ILE A 41 3.70 9.33 5.81
CA ILE A 41 4.90 10.09 6.22
C ILE A 41 5.92 10.11 5.09
N GLY A 42 6.15 8.97 4.42
CA GLY A 42 7.07 8.88 3.29
C GLY A 42 6.68 9.81 2.13
N TYR A 43 5.41 9.88 1.76
CA TYR A 43 4.95 10.77 0.69
C TYR A 43 4.97 12.26 1.10
N ILE A 44 4.66 12.57 2.36
CA ILE A 44 4.78 13.94 2.89
C ILE A 44 6.25 14.38 2.83
N LEU A 45 7.18 13.57 3.33
CA LEU A 45 8.61 13.88 3.27
C LEU A 45 9.10 14.06 1.83
N MET A 46 8.63 13.22 0.91
CA MET A 46 8.95 13.33 -0.51
C MET A 46 8.44 14.64 -1.13
N SER A 47 7.33 15.17 -0.65
CA SER A 47 6.76 16.45 -1.11
C SER A 47 7.66 17.67 -0.78
N PHE A 48 8.43 17.58 0.31
CA PHE A 48 9.36 18.63 0.71
C PHE A 48 10.69 18.57 -0.05
N ILE A 49 11.05 17.40 -0.61
CA ILE A 49 12.26 17.26 -1.41
C ILE A 49 11.98 17.80 -2.79
N SER A 50 12.49 18.98 -3.06
CA SER A 50 12.50 19.53 -4.42
C SER A 50 13.44 18.68 -5.25
N PRO A 51 13.05 18.18 -6.42
CA PRO A 51 13.98 17.65 -7.38
C PRO A 51 14.77 18.82 -7.97
N SER A 52 15.73 19.33 -7.22
CA SER A 52 16.75 20.28 -7.70
C SER A 52 17.87 19.49 -8.38
N GLY A 53 17.49 18.53 -9.23
CA GLY A 53 18.39 17.86 -10.12
C GLY A 53 18.51 18.71 -11.36
N LYS A 54 19.57 19.50 -11.50
CA LYS A 54 20.06 19.89 -12.83
C LYS A 54 20.20 18.60 -13.61
N VAL A 55 19.52 18.47 -14.74
CA VAL A 55 19.82 17.47 -15.75
C VAL A 55 21.23 17.80 -16.23
N VAL A 56 22.23 17.17 -15.65
CA VAL A 56 23.61 17.34 -16.06
C VAL A 56 23.92 16.24 -17.03
N GLY A 57 24.06 16.60 -18.29
CA GLY A 57 24.77 15.85 -19.29
C GLY A 57 23.94 14.84 -20.09
N VAL A 58 24.42 14.64 -21.31
CA VAL A 58 23.92 13.77 -22.38
C VAL A 58 23.75 12.28 -21.95
N ASN A 59 24.27 11.87 -20.82
CA ASN A 59 24.20 10.51 -20.28
C ASN A 59 23.19 10.32 -19.15
N GLY A 60 22.30 11.30 -18.90
CA GLY A 60 21.09 11.06 -18.11
C GLY A 60 21.28 10.58 -16.67
N GLU A 61 22.38 10.87 -16.00
CA GLU A 61 22.56 10.54 -14.59
C GLU A 61 21.77 11.53 -13.70
N PHE A 62 20.55 11.14 -13.35
CA PHE A 62 19.81 11.80 -12.30
C PHE A 62 20.45 11.47 -10.95
N SER A 63 21.24 12.37 -10.41
CA SER A 63 21.72 12.27 -9.03
C SER A 63 20.60 12.67 -8.08
N PHE A 64 19.89 11.68 -7.54
CA PHE A 64 18.92 11.90 -6.48
C PHE A 64 19.65 12.00 -5.12
N PRO A 65 19.23 12.89 -4.22
CA PRO A 65 19.80 12.93 -2.89
C PRO A 65 19.59 11.59 -2.17
N VAL A 66 20.59 11.14 -1.42
CA VAL A 66 20.57 9.86 -0.68
C VAL A 66 19.31 9.73 0.20
N LEU A 67 18.83 10.85 0.72
CA LEU A 67 17.60 10.93 1.51
C LEU A 67 16.37 10.39 0.74
N LEU A 68 16.31 10.57 -0.57
CA LEU A 68 15.20 10.07 -1.40
C LEU A 68 15.17 8.53 -1.42
N TYR A 69 16.33 7.89 -1.45
CA TYR A 69 16.41 6.42 -1.40
C TYR A 69 15.90 5.86 -0.08
N VAL A 70 16.25 6.51 1.03
CA VAL A 70 15.77 6.13 2.36
C VAL A 70 14.25 6.26 2.46
N ILE A 71 13.71 7.38 1.99
CA ILE A 71 12.26 7.61 1.98
C ILE A 71 11.55 6.57 1.11
N TRP A 72 12.16 6.20 -0.03
CA TRP A 72 11.60 5.19 -0.93
C TRP A 72 11.53 3.79 -0.30
N VAL A 73 12.55 3.43 0.47
CA VAL A 73 12.57 2.18 1.25
C VAL A 73 11.47 2.19 2.32
N ILE A 74 11.36 3.25 3.10
CA ILE A 74 10.35 3.40 4.16
C ILE A 74 8.95 3.30 3.56
N LYS A 75 8.69 4.02 2.47
CA LYS A 75 7.42 3.97 1.74
C LYS A 75 7.12 2.57 1.20
N GLY A 76 8.10 1.91 0.60
CA GLY A 76 7.97 0.56 0.07
C GLY A 76 7.61 -0.45 1.15
N PHE A 77 8.27 -0.37 2.30
CA PHE A 77 7.95 -1.18 3.47
C PHE A 77 6.53 -0.92 4.00
N GLY A 78 6.12 0.33 4.16
CA GLY A 78 4.76 0.67 4.59
C GLY A 78 3.69 0.13 3.64
N MET A 79 3.90 0.27 2.33
CA MET A 79 2.96 -0.22 1.31
C MET A 79 2.86 -1.74 1.29
N SER A 80 3.95 -2.46 1.54
CA SER A 80 3.94 -3.92 1.59
C SER A 80 3.07 -4.46 2.74
N LEU A 81 3.09 -3.81 3.91
CA LEU A 81 2.21 -4.15 5.03
C LEU A 81 0.73 -4.01 4.64
N VAL A 82 0.38 -2.94 3.94
CA VAL A 82 -0.99 -2.70 3.47
C VAL A 82 -1.42 -3.78 2.47
N HIS A 83 -0.64 -4.01 1.42
CA HIS A 83 -1.00 -4.96 0.36
C HIS A 83 -1.12 -6.39 0.88
N ASN A 84 -0.18 -6.82 1.75
CA ASN A 84 -0.19 -8.18 2.27
C ASN A 84 -1.36 -8.47 3.22
N CYS A 85 -1.82 -7.47 3.96
CA CYS A 85 -2.89 -7.66 4.94
C CYS A 85 -4.29 -7.34 4.41
N SER A 86 -4.42 -6.58 3.32
CA SER A 86 -5.72 -6.13 2.81
C SER A 86 -6.61 -7.26 2.30
N PHE A 87 -6.09 -8.13 1.45
CA PHE A 87 -6.85 -9.24 0.89
C PHE A 87 -7.26 -10.29 1.93
N PRO A 88 -6.34 -10.82 2.78
CA PRO A 88 -6.72 -11.75 3.83
C PRO A 88 -7.74 -11.20 4.81
N MET A 89 -7.68 -9.89 5.11
CA MET A 89 -8.65 -9.24 5.97
C MET A 89 -10.07 -9.33 5.40
N ILE A 90 -10.23 -9.17 4.09
CA ILE A 90 -11.54 -9.28 3.42
C ILE A 90 -12.06 -10.71 3.47
N VAL A 91 -11.21 -11.69 3.20
CA VAL A 91 -11.58 -13.11 3.24
C VAL A 91 -12.01 -13.53 4.64
N GLU A 92 -11.33 -13.05 5.69
CA GLU A 92 -11.69 -13.34 7.09
C GLU A 92 -13.01 -12.69 7.55
N LEU A 93 -13.43 -11.61 6.87
CA LEU A 93 -14.69 -10.92 7.14
C LEU A 93 -15.90 -11.60 6.50
N CYS A 94 -15.68 -12.47 5.53
CA CYS A 94 -16.72 -13.04 4.70
C CYS A 94 -17.07 -14.47 5.17
N SER A 95 -18.35 -14.82 5.12
CA SER A 95 -18.78 -16.22 5.21
C SER A 95 -18.24 -17.01 4.02
N SER A 96 -17.90 -18.30 4.23
CA SER A 96 -17.35 -19.21 3.22
C SER A 96 -18.16 -19.21 1.92
N LYS A 97 -19.48 -19.11 2.00
CA LYS A 97 -20.40 -19.07 0.84
C LYS A 97 -20.30 -17.79 0.00
N LYS A 98 -19.73 -16.69 0.55
CA LYS A 98 -19.66 -15.38 -0.11
C LYS A 98 -18.24 -14.93 -0.45
N ILE A 99 -17.22 -15.74 -0.17
CA ILE A 99 -15.81 -15.37 -0.40
C ILE A 99 -15.58 -14.94 -1.86
N GLY A 100 -16.09 -15.70 -2.83
CA GLY A 100 -15.93 -15.39 -4.25
C GLY A 100 -16.54 -14.05 -4.65
N GLN A 101 -17.71 -13.73 -4.10
CA GLN A 101 -18.38 -12.45 -4.37
C GLN A 101 -17.59 -11.26 -3.82
N PHE A 102 -17.13 -11.34 -2.58
CA PHE A 102 -16.35 -10.26 -1.96
C PHE A 102 -14.96 -10.12 -2.57
N THR A 103 -14.33 -11.23 -2.96
CA THR A 103 -13.09 -11.21 -3.74
C THR A 103 -13.28 -10.47 -5.07
N GLY A 104 -14.39 -10.75 -5.78
CA GLY A 104 -14.74 -10.03 -7.00
C GLY A 104 -14.90 -8.53 -6.77
N TYR A 105 -15.61 -8.11 -5.73
CA TYR A 105 -15.75 -6.69 -5.39
C TYR A 105 -14.42 -6.03 -5.05
N TYR A 106 -13.55 -6.72 -4.31
CA TYR A 106 -12.22 -6.20 -3.98
C TYR A 106 -11.38 -5.97 -5.24
N TYR A 107 -11.32 -6.94 -6.14
CA TYR A 107 -10.57 -6.78 -7.38
C TYR A 107 -11.18 -5.75 -8.31
N ALA A 108 -12.51 -5.70 -8.43
CA ALA A 108 -13.19 -4.68 -9.23
C ALA A 108 -12.88 -3.27 -8.73
N ALA A 109 -12.96 -3.04 -7.42
CA ALA A 109 -12.62 -1.75 -6.82
C ALA A 109 -11.13 -1.41 -6.99
N SER A 110 -10.24 -2.38 -6.77
CA SER A 110 -8.79 -2.18 -6.91
C SER A 110 -8.38 -1.86 -8.34
N MET A 111 -8.88 -2.62 -9.32
CA MET A 111 -8.59 -2.39 -10.74
C MET A 111 -9.18 -1.07 -11.26
N SER A 112 -10.39 -0.72 -10.80
CA SER A 112 -10.99 0.58 -11.13
C SER A 112 -10.14 1.74 -10.61
N ALA A 113 -9.66 1.65 -9.37
CA ALA A 113 -8.77 2.65 -8.79
C ALA A 113 -7.43 2.75 -9.56
N GLN A 114 -6.84 1.61 -9.94
CA GLN A 114 -5.60 1.57 -10.72
C GLN A 114 -5.74 2.17 -12.12
N THR A 115 -6.94 2.14 -12.70
CA THR A 115 -7.23 2.75 -14.00
C THR A 115 -7.51 4.24 -13.87
N VAL A 116 -8.35 4.64 -12.93
CA VAL A 116 -8.80 6.04 -12.76
C VAL A 116 -7.68 6.93 -12.20
N THR A 117 -6.89 6.44 -11.26
CA THR A 117 -5.85 7.24 -10.59
C THR A 117 -4.79 7.80 -11.55
N PRO A 118 -4.20 7.02 -12.47
CA PRO A 118 -3.23 7.55 -13.44
C PRO A 118 -3.84 8.57 -14.40
N ILE A 119 -5.11 8.40 -14.80
CA ILE A 119 -5.81 9.35 -15.68
C ILE A 119 -5.96 10.69 -14.96
N LEU A 120 -6.45 10.69 -13.73
CA LEU A 120 -6.60 11.92 -12.93
C LEU A 120 -5.25 12.60 -12.69
N LEU A 121 -4.23 11.80 -12.38
CA LEU A 121 -2.88 12.30 -12.16
C LEU A 121 -2.29 12.93 -13.43
N GLY A 122 -2.50 12.30 -14.59
CA GLY A 122 -2.08 12.82 -15.89
C GLY A 122 -2.75 14.16 -16.22
N LEU A 123 -4.04 14.28 -15.97
CA LEU A 123 -4.79 15.55 -16.16
C LEU A 123 -4.27 16.64 -15.23
N LEU A 124 -4.02 16.33 -13.96
CA LEU A 124 -3.45 17.28 -13.01
C LEU A 124 -2.04 17.71 -13.41
N PHE A 125 -1.21 16.77 -13.83
CA PHE A 125 0.14 17.05 -14.28
C PHE A 125 0.17 17.93 -15.54
N THR A 126 -0.71 17.66 -16.51
CA THR A 126 -0.82 18.46 -17.74
C THR A 126 -1.22 19.91 -17.44
N ARG A 127 -2.05 20.13 -16.40
CA ARG A 127 -2.47 21.48 -16.03
C ARG A 127 -1.45 22.26 -15.22
N THR A 128 -0.68 21.58 -14.37
CA THR A 128 0.21 22.24 -13.42
C THR A 128 1.66 22.25 -13.86
N GLY A 129 2.08 21.29 -14.70
CA GLY A 129 3.47 21.12 -15.15
C GLY A 129 4.49 20.83 -14.03
N ALA A 130 4.03 20.69 -12.79
CA ALA A 130 4.89 20.60 -11.62
C ALA A 130 5.01 19.18 -11.08
N TRP A 131 6.24 18.67 -11.00
CA TRP A 131 6.54 17.34 -10.44
C TRP A 131 6.10 17.17 -8.97
N LYS A 132 6.02 18.27 -8.22
CA LYS A 132 5.54 18.27 -6.82
C LYS A 132 4.08 17.83 -6.67
N VAL A 133 3.30 17.89 -7.71
CA VAL A 133 1.89 17.45 -7.69
C VAL A 133 1.77 15.95 -7.45
N LEU A 134 2.71 15.15 -7.95
CA LEU A 134 2.72 13.69 -7.81
C LEU A 134 2.72 13.23 -6.33
N PRO A 135 3.71 13.62 -5.51
CA PRO A 135 3.73 13.18 -4.11
C PRO A 135 2.62 13.81 -3.28
N VAL A 136 2.21 15.04 -3.56
CA VAL A 136 1.10 15.70 -2.86
C VAL A 136 -0.22 14.99 -3.12
N TYR A 137 -0.52 14.66 -4.38
CA TYR A 137 -1.71 13.90 -4.75
C TYR A 137 -1.76 12.54 -4.04
N ALA A 138 -0.64 11.81 -4.04
CA ALA A 138 -0.53 10.53 -3.36
C ALA A 138 -0.71 10.68 -1.83
N ALA A 139 -0.13 11.70 -1.22
CA ALA A 139 -0.27 11.97 0.21
C ALA A 139 -1.73 12.28 0.59
N VAL A 140 -2.45 13.08 -0.21
CA VAL A 140 -3.87 13.40 0.02
C VAL A 140 -4.73 12.14 -0.06
N LEU A 141 -4.55 11.31 -1.08
CA LEU A 141 -5.32 10.06 -1.21
C LEU A 141 -5.01 9.08 -0.08
N LEU A 142 -3.75 8.97 0.34
CA LEU A 142 -3.36 8.13 1.47
C LEU A 142 -3.92 8.65 2.80
N ALA A 143 -3.92 9.97 3.01
CA ALA A 143 -4.52 10.57 4.20
C ALA A 143 -6.02 10.30 4.27
N LEU A 144 -6.72 10.45 3.14
CA LEU A 144 -8.14 10.12 3.04
C LEU A 144 -8.39 8.63 3.30
N SER A 145 -7.58 7.76 2.69
CA SER A 145 -7.66 6.31 2.90
C SER A 145 -7.41 5.94 4.36
N PHE A 146 -6.40 6.53 4.99
CA PHE A 146 -6.10 6.32 6.41
C PHE A 146 -7.24 6.76 7.32
N ALA A 147 -7.82 7.93 7.07
CA ALA A 147 -8.95 8.45 7.84
C ALA A 147 -10.19 7.56 7.69
N LEU A 148 -10.56 7.20 6.46
CA LEU A 148 -11.71 6.33 6.20
C LEU A 148 -11.51 4.93 6.79
N PHE A 149 -10.32 4.35 6.61
CA PHE A 149 -10.00 3.04 7.15
C PHE A 149 -10.05 3.04 8.69
N SER A 150 -9.47 4.04 9.32
CA SER A 150 -9.47 4.18 10.77
C SER A 150 -10.87 4.37 11.36
N ALA A 151 -11.73 5.15 10.67
CA ALA A 151 -13.09 5.45 11.13
C ALA A 151 -14.08 4.30 10.88
N LEU A 152 -14.00 3.67 9.70
CA LEU A 152 -15.02 2.70 9.26
C LEU A 152 -14.70 1.27 9.68
N VAL A 153 -13.42 0.89 9.73
CA VAL A 153 -13.04 -0.47 10.04
C VAL A 153 -12.97 -0.69 11.54
N LYS A 154 -13.90 -1.48 12.08
CA LYS A 154 -13.86 -1.93 13.47
C LYS A 154 -12.75 -2.95 13.69
N ASN A 155 -12.22 -3.04 14.92
CA ASN A 155 -11.25 -4.07 15.28
C ASN A 155 -11.88 -5.46 15.14
N ILE A 156 -11.41 -6.20 14.14
CA ILE A 156 -11.78 -7.58 13.95
C ILE A 156 -10.68 -8.41 14.61
N LYS A 157 -11.03 -9.11 15.67
CA LYS A 157 -10.14 -10.15 16.20
C LYS A 157 -10.04 -11.21 15.10
N ALA A 158 -8.79 -11.54 14.70
CA ALA A 158 -8.57 -12.64 13.78
C ALA A 158 -9.35 -13.85 14.30
N CYS A 159 -10.23 -14.38 13.47
CA CYS A 159 -10.93 -15.60 13.79
C CYS A 159 -9.84 -16.67 13.88
N LYS A 160 -9.47 -17.06 15.10
CA LYS A 160 -8.61 -18.22 15.30
C LYS A 160 -9.42 -19.39 14.76
N VAL A 161 -9.08 -19.83 13.56
CA VAL A 161 -9.54 -21.11 13.05
C VAL A 161 -9.13 -22.15 14.09
N LYS A 162 -10.09 -22.58 14.89
CA LYS A 162 -9.90 -23.64 15.86
C LYS A 162 -9.51 -24.89 15.07
N ASN A 163 -8.23 -25.23 15.12
CA ASN A 163 -7.65 -26.56 14.80
C ASN A 163 -8.49 -27.49 13.91
N ALA A 164 -8.97 -27.03 12.80
CA ALA A 164 -9.50 -27.92 11.77
C ALA A 164 -8.28 -28.44 10.98
N LYS A 165 -7.90 -29.67 11.26
CA LYS A 165 -6.83 -30.37 10.55
C LYS A 165 -7.36 -30.80 9.18
N GLY A 166 -6.77 -30.23 8.11
CA GLY A 166 -6.97 -30.73 6.76
C GLY A 166 -8.19 -30.14 6.02
N LEU A 167 -8.62 -30.84 4.98
CA LEU A 167 -9.70 -30.47 4.06
C LEU A 167 -11.08 -30.30 4.71
N ASP A 168 -11.28 -30.84 5.91
CA ASP A 168 -12.51 -30.69 6.70
C ASP A 168 -12.77 -29.26 7.20
N ALA A 169 -11.74 -28.40 7.14
CA ALA A 169 -11.88 -26.97 7.45
C ALA A 169 -12.60 -26.16 6.37
N ILE A 170 -12.74 -26.72 5.18
CA ILE A 170 -13.26 -26.02 3.98
C ILE A 170 -14.79 -26.21 3.84
N GLY A 171 -15.42 -27.02 4.66
CA GLY A 171 -16.84 -27.34 4.55
C GLY A 171 -17.64 -27.38 5.86
N ALA A 172 -17.07 -26.91 6.96
CA ALA A 172 -17.64 -27.15 8.29
C ALA A 172 -18.70 -26.13 8.75
N ASP A 173 -19.14 -25.22 7.90
CA ASP A 173 -20.17 -24.20 8.21
C ASP A 173 -21.44 -24.40 7.34
N ASP A 174 -21.96 -25.63 7.27
CA ASP A 174 -23.33 -25.90 6.83
C ASP A 174 -24.30 -25.96 8.00
#